data_c0d686f40462c46a85782409e8814c0d
#
_entry.id   c0d686f40462c46a85782409e8814c0d
#
_cell.length_a   1.000
_cell.length_b   1.000
_cell.length_c   1.000
_cell.angle_alpha   90.00
_cell.angle_beta   90.00
_cell.angle_gamma   90.00
#
_symmetry.space_group_name_H-M   'P 1'
#
loop_
_entity.id
_entity.type
_entity.pdbx_description
1 polymer ?
#
loop_
_entity_poly.entity_id
_entity_poly.type
_entity_poly.pdbx_seq_one_letter_code
_entity_poly.pdbx_strand_id
1 'polypeptide(L)'
;MPATAATRGVLNLSLLRRLKRDGAAGGAYLINAGRGALQVDADILAALDEGSLTGATLDVFPTEPLPATSPLWTHPKVTITPHNAAASDPHALVTNILGQIERFEAGLPLEPVLDRLAGY
;
A
#
# COMPACT_ATOMS: atom_id res chain seq x y z
N MET A 1 2.35 -5.45 2.34
CA MET A 1 2.79 -5.18 3.73
C MET A 1 1.62 -4.61 4.50
N PRO A 2 1.28 -5.11 5.70
CA PRO A 2 0.22 -4.55 6.54
C PRO A 2 0.63 -3.19 7.13
N ALA A 3 -0.36 -2.35 7.44
CA ALA A 3 -0.15 -1.07 8.12
C ALA A 3 -0.22 -1.29 9.64
N THR A 4 0.92 -1.31 10.29
CA THR A 4 1.08 -1.46 11.74
C THR A 4 1.79 -0.24 12.33
N ALA A 5 1.91 -0.17 13.65
CA ALA A 5 2.70 0.88 14.30
C ALA A 5 4.16 0.89 13.81
N ALA A 6 4.73 -0.29 13.52
CA ALA A 6 6.11 -0.43 13.06
C ALA A 6 6.30 -0.09 11.57
N THR A 7 5.24 -0.14 10.75
CA THR A 7 5.33 0.08 9.29
C THR A 7 4.75 1.40 8.84
N ARG A 8 4.08 2.14 9.75
CA ARG A 8 3.52 3.47 9.46
C ARG A 8 4.62 4.43 9.01
N GLY A 9 4.43 5.07 7.85
CA GLY A 9 5.38 6.02 7.28
C GLY A 9 6.73 5.41 6.90
N VAL A 10 6.81 4.09 6.68
CA VAL A 10 8.06 3.43 6.26
C VAL A 10 8.55 3.94 4.90
N LEU A 11 7.62 4.32 4.01
CA LEU A 11 7.92 4.92 2.71
C LEU A 11 8.15 6.43 2.88
N ASN A 12 9.24 6.76 3.53
CA ASN A 12 9.69 8.13 3.80
C ASN A 12 10.92 8.49 2.96
N LEU A 13 11.29 9.76 2.97
CA LEU A 13 12.40 10.30 2.16
C LEU A 13 13.73 9.61 2.46
N SER A 14 13.99 9.26 3.74
CA SER A 14 15.21 8.56 4.13
C SER A 14 15.34 7.20 3.47
N LEU A 15 14.23 6.43 3.41
CA LEU A 15 14.20 5.15 2.69
C LEU A 15 14.33 5.37 1.18
N LEU A 16 13.55 6.30 0.62
CA LEU A 16 13.49 6.53 -0.83
C LEU A 16 14.85 6.97 -1.40
N ARG A 17 15.63 7.74 -0.65
CA ARG A 17 17.00 8.14 -1.03
C ARG A 17 18.01 6.99 -1.10
N ARG A 18 17.70 5.86 -0.45
CA ARG A 18 18.58 4.67 -0.42
C ARG A 18 18.30 3.71 -1.56
N LEU A 19 17.26 3.95 -2.35
CA LEU A 19 16.92 3.11 -3.48
C LEU A 19 17.97 3.26 -4.60
N LYS A 20 18.16 2.20 -5.37
CA LYS A 20 19.10 2.14 -6.48
C LYS A 20 18.68 3.13 -7.59
N ARG A 21 19.61 4.00 -8.03
CA ARG A 21 19.36 5.04 -9.03
C ARG A 21 19.77 4.67 -10.46
N ASP A 22 20.64 3.67 -10.61
CA ASP A 22 21.22 3.22 -11.86
C ASP A 22 20.63 1.88 -12.35
N GLY A 23 19.36 1.63 -12.04
CA GLY A 23 18.63 0.46 -12.51
C GLY A 23 18.30 0.51 -14.00
N ALA A 24 17.96 -0.63 -14.60
CA ALA A 24 17.60 -0.75 -16.01
C ALA A 24 16.38 0.12 -16.42
N ALA A 25 15.54 0.50 -15.44
CA ALA A 25 14.39 1.40 -15.63
C ALA A 25 14.74 2.89 -15.55
N GLY A 26 16.03 3.25 -15.52
CA GLY A 26 16.47 4.65 -15.41
C GLY A 26 16.37 5.24 -14.02
N GLY A 27 16.20 4.41 -12.97
CA GLY A 27 16.09 4.83 -11.58
C GLY A 27 15.08 4.03 -10.78
N ALA A 28 14.77 4.49 -9.57
CA ALA A 28 13.80 3.85 -8.70
C ALA A 28 12.38 4.33 -9.02
N TYR A 29 11.42 3.41 -9.03
CA TYR A 29 10.00 3.67 -9.21
C TYR A 29 9.23 3.12 -8.00
N LEU A 30 8.34 3.93 -7.42
CA LEU A 30 7.52 3.52 -6.29
C LEU A 30 6.13 3.08 -6.78
N ILE A 31 5.68 1.90 -6.33
CA ILE A 31 4.28 1.47 -6.48
C ILE A 31 3.74 1.16 -5.08
N ASN A 32 2.70 1.88 -4.66
CA ASN A 32 1.99 1.56 -3.43
C ASN A 32 0.53 1.18 -3.73
N ALA A 33 0.27 -0.12 -3.76
CA ALA A 33 -1.05 -0.73 -3.86
C ALA A 33 -1.41 -1.49 -2.57
N GLY A 34 -0.81 -1.10 -1.45
CA GLY A 34 -0.99 -1.76 -0.16
C GLY A 34 -1.89 -0.98 0.79
N ARG A 35 -1.28 -0.07 1.55
CA ARG A 35 -2.00 0.78 2.51
C ARG A 35 -1.41 2.19 2.49
N GLY A 36 -2.26 3.20 2.49
CA GLY A 36 -1.84 4.60 2.48
C GLY A 36 -1.01 5.01 3.68
N ALA A 37 -1.30 4.45 4.85
CA ALA A 37 -0.54 4.72 6.07
C ALA A 37 0.95 4.30 6.02
N LEU A 38 1.36 3.53 5.02
CA LEU A 38 2.77 3.18 4.81
C LEU A 38 3.59 4.33 4.24
N GLN A 39 2.97 5.28 3.56
CA GLN A 39 3.64 6.37 2.85
C GLN A 39 3.54 7.71 3.58
N VAL A 40 4.51 8.58 3.28
CA VAL A 40 4.52 9.99 3.63
C VAL A 40 4.47 10.78 2.32
N ASP A 41 3.31 11.35 1.99
CA ASP A 41 3.06 11.98 0.68
C ASP A 41 4.05 13.11 0.38
N ALA A 42 4.37 13.95 1.38
CA ALA A 42 5.35 15.02 1.22
C ALA A 42 6.76 14.49 0.90
N ASP A 43 7.13 13.35 1.47
CA ASP A 43 8.43 12.73 1.24
C ASP A 43 8.52 12.09 -0.15
N ILE A 44 7.40 11.53 -0.64
CA ILE A 44 7.32 11.02 -2.02
C ILE A 44 7.49 12.16 -3.01
N LEU A 45 6.79 13.28 -2.82
CA LEU A 45 6.94 14.46 -3.67
C LEU A 45 8.38 14.98 -3.67
N ALA A 46 8.98 15.13 -2.48
CA ALA A 46 10.37 15.55 -2.36
C ALA A 46 11.33 14.59 -3.09
N ALA A 47 11.12 13.27 -2.97
CA ALA A 47 11.95 12.27 -3.66
C ALA A 47 11.81 12.32 -5.19
N LEU A 48 10.62 12.65 -5.71
CA LEU A 48 10.36 12.83 -7.14
C LEU A 48 11.00 14.12 -7.66
N ASP A 49 10.94 15.21 -6.89
CA ASP A 49 11.50 16.50 -7.25
C ASP A 49 13.04 16.48 -7.26
N GLU A 50 13.64 15.88 -6.25
CA GLU A 50 15.12 15.75 -6.18
C GLU A 50 15.69 14.64 -7.07
N GLY A 51 14.85 13.79 -7.68
CA GLY A 51 15.27 12.71 -8.56
C GLY A 51 15.70 11.42 -7.86
N SER A 52 15.40 11.26 -6.57
CA SER A 52 15.56 9.98 -5.85
C SER A 52 14.56 8.93 -6.35
N LEU A 53 13.38 9.37 -6.81
CA LEU A 53 12.42 8.56 -7.55
C LEU A 53 12.28 9.08 -8.98
N THR A 54 12.17 8.17 -9.93
CA THR A 54 11.86 8.45 -11.34
C THR A 54 10.36 8.63 -11.54
N GLY A 55 9.53 7.94 -10.75
CA GLY A 55 8.08 8.04 -10.79
C GLY A 55 7.43 7.30 -9.62
N ALA A 56 6.12 7.53 -9.45
CA ALA A 56 5.31 6.85 -8.46
C ALA A 56 3.92 6.50 -9.00
N THR A 57 3.43 5.29 -8.69
CA THR A 57 2.03 4.89 -8.85
C THR A 57 1.43 4.64 -7.47
N LEU A 58 0.39 5.38 -7.13
CA LEU A 58 -0.25 5.36 -5.82
C LEU A 58 -1.72 5.00 -5.96
N ASP A 59 -2.09 3.84 -5.41
CA ASP A 59 -3.47 3.33 -5.40
C ASP A 59 -4.18 3.61 -4.07
N VAL A 60 -3.39 3.98 -3.05
CA VAL A 60 -3.85 4.18 -1.67
C VAL A 60 -3.23 5.43 -1.06
N PHE A 61 -3.96 6.07 -0.12
CA PHE A 61 -3.54 7.32 0.50
C PHE A 61 -3.79 7.31 2.01
N PRO A 62 -3.01 8.09 2.81
CA PRO A 62 -3.25 8.22 4.25
C PRO A 62 -4.63 8.78 4.59
N THR A 63 -5.20 9.60 3.70
CA THR A 63 -6.57 10.13 3.78
C THR A 63 -7.28 9.81 2.48
N GLU A 64 -8.38 9.10 2.55
CA GLU A 64 -9.22 8.74 1.41
C GLU A 64 -10.66 9.22 1.63
N PRO A 65 -11.26 9.89 0.63
CA PRO A 65 -10.71 10.25 -0.68
C PRO A 65 -9.51 11.21 -0.57
N LEU A 66 -8.55 11.09 -1.52
CA LEU A 66 -7.42 12.03 -1.59
C LEU A 66 -7.95 13.47 -1.73
N PRO A 67 -7.57 14.40 -0.83
CA PRO A 67 -8.03 15.78 -0.88
C PRO A 67 -7.78 16.42 -2.25
N ALA A 68 -8.77 17.17 -2.75
CA ALA A 68 -8.67 17.85 -4.05
C ALA A 68 -7.49 18.84 -4.13
N THR A 69 -7.03 19.33 -2.98
CA THR A 69 -5.88 20.24 -2.85
C THR A 69 -4.54 19.52 -2.81
N SER A 70 -4.53 18.18 -2.85
CA SER A 70 -3.28 17.41 -2.80
C SER A 70 -2.41 17.71 -4.03
N PRO A 71 -1.12 18.05 -3.84
CA PRO A 71 -0.20 18.26 -4.95
C PRO A 71 0.10 16.98 -5.74
N LEU A 72 -0.22 15.82 -5.21
CA LEU A 72 -0.09 14.53 -5.92
C LEU A 72 -0.94 14.50 -7.21
N TRP A 73 -2.10 15.21 -7.24
CA TRP A 73 -2.96 15.25 -8.43
C TRP A 73 -2.30 15.85 -9.67
N THR A 74 -1.42 16.81 -9.47
CA THR A 74 -0.82 17.60 -10.56
C THR A 74 0.65 17.28 -10.81
N HIS A 75 1.24 16.40 -10.00
CA HIS A 75 2.66 16.08 -10.15
C HIS A 75 2.90 15.21 -11.39
N PRO A 76 3.75 15.61 -12.35
CA PRO A 76 3.88 14.96 -13.68
C PRO A 76 4.45 13.54 -13.62
N LYS A 77 5.09 13.15 -12.53
CA LYS A 77 5.66 11.82 -12.32
C LYS A 77 4.81 10.92 -11.41
N VAL A 78 3.57 11.33 -11.07
CA VAL A 78 2.65 10.56 -10.24
C VAL A 78 1.50 10.04 -11.08
N THR A 79 1.22 8.75 -10.94
CA THR A 79 -0.01 8.11 -11.44
C THR A 79 -0.86 7.75 -10.24
N ILE A 80 -2.14 8.12 -10.26
CA ILE A 80 -3.11 7.83 -9.21
C ILE A 80 -4.12 6.81 -9.74
N THR A 81 -4.42 5.78 -8.95
CA THR A 81 -5.51 4.85 -9.19
C THR A 81 -6.48 4.85 -8.00
N PRO A 82 -7.77 4.51 -8.20
CA PRO A 82 -8.81 4.75 -7.19
C PRO A 82 -8.99 3.57 -6.21
N HIS A 83 -7.90 3.11 -5.57
CA HIS A 83 -7.90 2.01 -4.61
C HIS A 83 -8.54 0.73 -5.19
N ASN A 84 -8.15 0.36 -6.40
CA ASN A 84 -8.70 -0.78 -7.14
C ASN A 84 -7.65 -1.77 -7.63
N ALA A 85 -6.43 -1.68 -7.15
CA ALA A 85 -5.31 -2.54 -7.58
C ALA A 85 -5.52 -4.04 -7.22
N ALA A 86 -6.45 -4.37 -6.32
CA ALA A 86 -6.78 -5.73 -5.95
C ALA A 86 -8.31 -5.92 -5.93
N ALA A 87 -8.85 -6.52 -6.97
CA ALA A 87 -10.23 -7.00 -6.96
C ALA A 87 -10.29 -8.36 -6.27
N SER A 88 -11.14 -8.48 -5.24
CA SER A 88 -11.40 -9.78 -4.61
C SER A 88 -12.32 -10.61 -5.49
N ASP A 89 -11.97 -11.90 -5.67
CA ASP A 89 -12.88 -12.86 -6.30
C ASP A 89 -14.00 -13.25 -5.32
N PRO A 90 -15.27 -12.92 -5.61
CA PRO A 90 -16.39 -13.26 -4.72
C PRO A 90 -16.53 -14.75 -4.46
N HIS A 91 -16.26 -15.60 -5.44
CA HIS A 91 -16.34 -17.05 -5.29
C HIS A 91 -15.27 -17.58 -4.33
N ALA A 92 -14.05 -17.11 -4.45
CA ALA A 92 -12.97 -17.48 -3.53
C ALA A 92 -13.26 -17.02 -2.10
N LEU A 93 -13.82 -15.81 -1.93
CA LEU A 93 -14.24 -15.31 -0.62
C LEU A 93 -15.34 -16.15 0.00
N VAL A 94 -16.40 -16.46 -0.75
CA VAL A 94 -17.52 -17.29 -0.25
C VAL A 94 -17.03 -18.69 0.13
N THR A 95 -16.19 -19.31 -0.69
CA THR A 95 -15.60 -20.62 -0.40
C THR A 95 -14.81 -20.61 0.90
N ASN A 96 -13.99 -19.57 1.10
CA ASN A 96 -13.23 -19.43 2.34
C ASN A 96 -14.14 -19.24 3.55
N ILE A 97 -15.14 -18.36 3.46
CA ILE A 97 -16.09 -18.09 4.55
C ILE A 97 -16.86 -19.38 4.93
N LEU A 98 -17.37 -20.12 3.95
CA LEU A 98 -18.08 -21.38 4.20
C LEU A 98 -17.16 -22.39 4.90
N GLY A 99 -15.93 -22.54 4.46
CA GLY A 99 -14.96 -23.40 5.12
C GLY A 99 -14.68 -23.00 6.58
N GLN A 100 -14.67 -21.70 6.89
CA GLN A 100 -14.51 -21.24 8.28
C GLN A 100 -15.78 -21.54 9.12
N ILE A 101 -16.98 -21.43 8.54
CA ILE A 101 -18.24 -21.79 9.22
C ILE A 101 -18.23 -23.29 9.55
N GLU A 102 -17.91 -24.15 8.59
CA GLU A 102 -17.82 -25.60 8.79
C GLU A 102 -16.81 -25.96 9.90
N ARG A 103 -15.65 -25.31 9.91
CA ARG A 103 -14.66 -25.49 10.99
C ARG A 103 -15.22 -25.09 12.36
N PHE A 104 -15.89 -23.94 12.43
CA PHE A 104 -16.50 -23.45 13.66
C PHE A 104 -17.57 -24.41 14.19
N GLU A 105 -18.48 -24.90 13.31
CA GLU A 105 -19.53 -25.86 13.67
C GLU A 105 -18.95 -27.20 14.12
N ALA A 106 -17.81 -27.62 13.56
CA ALA A 106 -17.08 -28.82 13.97
C ALA A 106 -16.25 -28.65 15.26
N GLY A 107 -16.26 -27.47 15.89
CA GLY A 107 -15.45 -27.18 17.07
C GLY A 107 -13.95 -27.08 16.78
N LEU A 108 -13.56 -26.91 15.52
CA LEU A 108 -12.17 -26.75 15.09
C LEU A 108 -11.74 -25.26 15.16
N PRO A 109 -10.45 -24.98 15.36
CA PRO A 109 -9.95 -23.61 15.35
C PRO A 109 -10.15 -22.96 13.98
N LEU A 110 -10.50 -21.67 13.97
CA LEU A 110 -10.53 -20.87 12.74
C LEU A 110 -9.10 -20.60 12.24
N GLU A 111 -8.91 -20.56 10.92
CA GLU A 111 -7.61 -20.29 10.30
C GLU A 111 -7.81 -19.58 8.93
N PRO A 112 -7.08 -18.49 8.65
CA PRO A 112 -6.16 -17.76 9.55
C PRO A 112 -6.92 -16.86 10.55
N VAL A 113 -6.36 -16.65 11.72
CA VAL A 113 -6.88 -15.74 12.74
C VAL A 113 -5.98 -14.51 12.81
N LEU A 114 -6.60 -13.33 12.79
CA LEU A 114 -5.90 -12.07 12.96
C LEU A 114 -5.28 -11.99 14.36
N ASP A 115 -3.97 -11.79 14.44
CA ASP A 115 -3.33 -11.37 15.68
C ASP A 115 -3.62 -9.88 15.91
N ARG A 116 -4.48 -9.59 16.90
CA ARG A 116 -4.90 -8.23 17.22
C ARG A 116 -3.77 -7.35 17.76
N LEU A 117 -2.74 -7.94 18.34
CA LEU A 117 -1.58 -7.20 18.86
C LEU A 117 -0.59 -6.88 17.73
N ALA A 118 -0.37 -7.82 16.84
CA ALA A 118 0.47 -7.63 15.65
C ALA A 118 -0.23 -6.79 14.58
N GLY A 119 -1.56 -6.83 14.50
CA GLY A 119 -2.37 -6.09 13.53
C GLY A 119 -2.48 -6.77 12.15
N TYR A 120 -2.14 -8.06 12.07
CA TYR A 120 -2.24 -8.87 10.84
C TYR A 120 -2.33 -10.36 11.15
#